data_eb9a1afacd653990511a685344a079d1
#
_entry.id   eb9a1afacd653990511a685344a079d1
#
_cell.length_a   1.000
_cell.length_b   1.000
_cell.length_c   1.000
_cell.angle_alpha   90.00
_cell.angle_beta   90.00
_cell.angle_gamma   90.00
#
_symmetry.space_group_name_H-M   'P 1'
#
loop_
_entity.id
_entity.type
_entity.pdbx_description
1 polymer ?
#
loop_
_entity_poly.entity_id
_entity_poly.type
_entity_poly.pdbx_seq_one_letter_code
_entity_poly.pdbx_strand_id
1 'polypeptide(L)'
;MSKSENLYSAARELIPGGVNSPVRAFTGVGGTPLFIEKADGAYLYDVDGKAYVDYVGSWGPMVLGHNHPAIRNAVIEAAERGLSFGAPTEMEVKMAELVTELVPTMDMVRMVNSGTEATMSAIRLARGFTGRDKIIKFEGCYHGHADCLLVKAGSGALTLGQPNSPGVPAAFAKHTLTLPFNDIAAVEQMLSEVGQDVACIIVEPVAGNMNCVPPAPGFLEGLRSLCDQHGVVLIFDEVMTGFRVALGGAQAHYGVTPDLST
;
A
#
# COMPACT_ATOMS: atom_id res chain seq x y z
N MET A 1 5.34 -35.82 -8.91
CA MET A 1 5.35 -34.42 -8.39
C MET A 1 5.76 -33.50 -9.53
N SER A 2 5.07 -32.38 -9.68
CA SER A 2 5.48 -31.34 -10.64
C SER A 2 6.79 -30.68 -10.19
N LYS A 3 7.41 -29.91 -11.07
CA LYS A 3 8.62 -29.15 -10.71
C LYS A 3 8.29 -28.08 -9.64
N SER A 4 7.11 -27.46 -9.74
CA SER A 4 6.60 -26.52 -8.71
C SER A 4 6.44 -27.17 -7.33
N GLU A 5 5.90 -28.39 -7.26
CA GLU A 5 5.78 -29.13 -5.97
C GLU A 5 7.13 -29.43 -5.35
N ASN A 6 8.10 -29.86 -6.15
CA ASN A 6 9.47 -30.10 -5.67
C ASN A 6 10.15 -28.84 -5.16
N LEU A 7 10.02 -27.72 -5.90
CA LEU A 7 10.55 -26.42 -5.51
C LEU A 7 9.88 -25.87 -4.23
N TYR A 8 8.58 -26.04 -4.09
CA TYR A 8 7.87 -25.62 -2.87
C TYR A 8 8.28 -26.45 -1.66
N SER A 9 8.47 -27.76 -1.84
CA SER A 9 9.00 -28.62 -0.76
C SER A 9 10.38 -28.14 -0.29
N ALA A 10 11.29 -27.88 -1.23
CA ALA A 10 12.62 -27.36 -0.90
C ALA A 10 12.55 -25.94 -0.28
N ALA A 11 11.68 -25.09 -0.79
CA ALA A 11 11.51 -23.74 -0.26
C ALA A 11 11.06 -23.73 1.21
N ARG A 12 10.19 -24.65 1.62
CA ARG A 12 9.72 -24.74 3.02
C ARG A 12 10.81 -25.09 4.01
N GLU A 13 11.89 -25.70 3.58
CA GLU A 13 13.06 -26.00 4.44
C GLU A 13 13.96 -24.76 4.62
N LEU A 14 13.88 -23.78 3.70
CA LEU A 14 14.80 -22.65 3.65
C LEU A 14 14.14 -21.29 3.92
N ILE A 15 12.84 -21.19 3.68
CA ILE A 15 12.09 -19.93 3.74
C ILE A 15 10.86 -20.14 4.64
N PRO A 16 10.60 -19.31 5.64
CA PRO A 16 9.40 -19.40 6.47
C PRO A 16 8.12 -19.47 5.63
N GLY A 17 7.37 -20.58 5.75
CA GLY A 17 6.19 -20.83 4.93
C GLY A 17 6.46 -21.15 3.45
N GLY A 18 7.72 -21.26 3.04
CA GLY A 18 8.15 -21.56 1.67
C GLY A 18 8.04 -20.40 0.68
N VAL A 19 7.78 -19.17 1.17
CA VAL A 19 7.54 -17.97 0.35
C VAL A 19 8.05 -16.71 1.07
N ASN A 20 8.45 -15.68 0.29
CA ASN A 20 8.86 -14.40 0.83
C ASN A 20 7.68 -13.43 1.08
N SER A 21 6.45 -13.87 0.81
CA SER A 21 5.22 -13.15 1.19
C SER A 21 4.13 -14.17 1.49
N PRO A 22 3.48 -14.13 2.68
CA PRO A 22 2.51 -15.14 3.11
C PRO A 22 1.37 -15.41 2.12
N VAL A 23 0.91 -14.38 1.41
CA VAL A 23 -0.17 -14.50 0.42
C VAL A 23 0.20 -15.43 -0.75
N ARG A 24 1.48 -15.60 -1.05
CA ARG A 24 1.97 -16.49 -2.12
C ARG A 24 1.97 -17.97 -1.75
N ALA A 25 1.74 -18.31 -0.49
CA ALA A 25 1.74 -19.70 -0.01
C ALA A 25 0.45 -20.48 -0.34
N PHE A 26 -0.56 -19.82 -0.91
CA PHE A 26 -1.87 -20.39 -1.23
C PHE A 26 -2.65 -20.93 -0.03
N THR A 27 -2.27 -20.56 1.19
CA THR A 27 -2.89 -21.08 2.43
C THR A 27 -4.39 -20.81 2.49
N GLY A 28 -4.85 -19.66 1.95
CA GLY A 28 -6.27 -19.28 1.93
C GLY A 28 -7.07 -19.89 0.80
N VAL A 29 -6.42 -20.41 -0.25
CA VAL A 29 -7.09 -20.93 -1.44
C VAL A 29 -6.82 -22.42 -1.70
N GLY A 30 -5.84 -22.99 -0.99
CA GLY A 30 -5.41 -24.38 -1.15
C GLY A 30 -4.55 -24.62 -2.40
N GLY A 31 -3.99 -25.83 -2.48
CA GLY A 31 -3.12 -26.22 -3.58
C GLY A 31 -1.65 -25.88 -3.33
N THR A 32 -0.83 -26.07 -4.37
CA THR A 32 0.60 -25.79 -4.35
C THR A 32 0.89 -24.49 -5.09
N PRO A 33 1.69 -23.57 -4.52
CA PRO A 33 2.10 -22.36 -5.22
C PRO A 33 2.79 -22.66 -6.55
N LEU A 34 2.50 -21.84 -7.56
CA LEU A 34 3.16 -21.91 -8.84
C LEU A 34 4.51 -21.21 -8.77
N PHE A 35 5.55 -21.85 -9.27
CA PHE A 35 6.86 -21.23 -9.44
C PHE A 35 6.96 -20.71 -10.88
N ILE A 36 7.10 -19.41 -11.03
CA ILE A 36 7.08 -18.74 -12.31
C ILE A 36 8.52 -18.66 -12.86
N GLU A 37 8.71 -19.07 -14.10
CA GLU A 37 10.00 -19.00 -14.81
C GLU A 37 10.15 -17.70 -15.61
N LYS A 38 9.08 -17.26 -16.26
CA LYS A 38 9.07 -16.04 -17.08
C LYS A 38 7.68 -15.44 -17.21
N ALA A 39 7.63 -14.20 -17.67
CA ALA A 39 6.39 -13.52 -17.98
C ALA A 39 6.56 -12.63 -19.22
N ASP A 40 5.50 -12.47 -20.00
CA ASP A 40 5.48 -11.63 -21.19
C ASP A 40 4.07 -11.14 -21.49
N GLY A 41 3.89 -9.86 -21.73
CA GLY A 41 2.59 -9.24 -21.94
C GLY A 41 1.63 -9.56 -20.79
N ALA A 42 0.51 -10.19 -21.09
CA ALA A 42 -0.52 -10.57 -20.12
C ALA A 42 -0.32 -11.99 -19.53
N TYR A 43 0.80 -12.66 -19.78
CA TYR A 43 0.97 -14.06 -19.42
C TYR A 43 2.13 -14.30 -18.45
N LEU A 44 1.89 -15.21 -17.50
CA LEU A 44 2.90 -15.87 -16.68
C LEU A 44 3.13 -17.29 -17.21
N TYR A 45 4.36 -17.76 -17.14
CA TYR A 45 4.73 -19.14 -17.50
C TYR A 45 5.40 -19.79 -16.31
N ASP A 46 4.85 -20.92 -15.85
CA ASP A 46 5.44 -21.63 -14.74
C ASP A 46 6.65 -22.50 -15.19
N VAL A 47 7.37 -23.01 -14.20
CA VAL A 47 8.54 -23.88 -14.42
C VAL A 47 8.21 -25.23 -15.03
N ASP A 48 6.92 -25.60 -15.09
CA ASP A 48 6.41 -26.80 -15.74
C ASP A 48 5.96 -26.50 -17.19
N GLY A 49 6.12 -25.24 -17.67
CA GLY A 49 5.86 -24.81 -19.04
C GLY A 49 4.41 -24.40 -19.31
N LYS A 50 3.55 -24.34 -18.29
CA LYS A 50 2.16 -23.94 -18.46
C LYS A 50 2.01 -22.43 -18.44
N ALA A 51 1.15 -21.90 -19.33
CA ALA A 51 0.82 -20.48 -19.40
C ALA A 51 -0.44 -20.15 -18.63
N TYR A 52 -0.45 -18.97 -17.99
CA TYR A 52 -1.58 -18.42 -17.24
C TYR A 52 -1.80 -16.97 -17.63
N VAL A 53 -3.06 -16.56 -17.78
CA VAL A 53 -3.38 -15.13 -17.89
C VAL A 53 -3.21 -14.50 -16.51
N ASP A 54 -2.41 -13.43 -16.43
CA ASP A 54 -2.13 -12.75 -15.18
C ASP A 54 -3.14 -11.63 -14.91
N TYR A 55 -4.02 -11.84 -13.95
CA TYR A 55 -4.94 -10.83 -13.44
C TYR A 55 -4.41 -10.11 -12.18
N VAL A 56 -3.22 -10.46 -11.71
CA VAL A 56 -2.61 -9.87 -10.51
C VAL A 56 -1.71 -8.68 -10.85
N GLY A 57 -1.03 -8.73 -12.02
CA GLY A 57 -0.16 -7.66 -12.49
C GLY A 57 0.93 -7.27 -11.50
N SER A 58 1.55 -8.27 -10.82
CA SER A 58 2.55 -8.07 -9.75
C SER A 58 2.05 -7.17 -8.60
N TRP A 59 0.77 -7.26 -8.26
CA TRP A 59 0.12 -6.46 -7.22
C TRP A 59 0.04 -4.96 -7.54
N GLY A 60 -0.02 -4.62 -8.84
CA GLY A 60 -0.29 -3.27 -9.28
C GLY A 60 0.67 -2.68 -10.29
N PRO A 61 2.00 -2.83 -10.21
CA PRO A 61 2.93 -2.06 -11.04
C PRO A 61 2.94 -2.43 -12.52
N MET A 62 2.46 -3.62 -12.94
CA MET A 62 2.52 -4.09 -14.33
C MET A 62 1.42 -3.49 -15.22
N VAL A 63 1.30 -2.16 -15.25
CA VAL A 63 0.27 -1.44 -16.04
C VAL A 63 0.39 -1.69 -17.54
N LEU A 64 1.63 -1.85 -18.06
CA LEU A 64 1.92 -2.14 -19.46
C LEU A 64 2.08 -3.65 -19.75
N GLY A 65 1.77 -4.49 -18.77
CA GLY A 65 2.06 -5.92 -18.83
C GLY A 65 3.52 -6.24 -18.54
N HIS A 66 3.84 -7.52 -18.56
CA HIS A 66 5.17 -8.02 -18.26
C HIS A 66 6.15 -7.78 -19.39
N ASN A 67 7.43 -7.57 -19.06
CA ASN A 67 8.55 -7.54 -19.99
C ASN A 67 8.38 -6.53 -21.16
N HIS A 68 7.70 -5.41 -20.91
CA HIS A 68 7.49 -4.40 -21.96
C HIS A 68 8.84 -3.92 -22.53
N PRO A 69 9.05 -3.95 -23.89
CA PRO A 69 10.36 -3.73 -24.48
C PRO A 69 11.01 -2.39 -24.12
N ALA A 70 10.23 -1.30 -24.06
CA ALA A 70 10.77 0.02 -23.71
C ALA A 70 11.28 0.04 -22.26
N ILE A 71 10.52 -0.55 -21.32
CA ILE A 71 10.91 -0.62 -19.90
C ILE A 71 12.17 -1.48 -19.75
N ARG A 72 12.14 -2.69 -20.31
CA ARG A 72 13.27 -3.62 -20.26
C ARG A 72 14.55 -2.99 -20.80
N ASN A 73 14.49 -2.34 -21.97
CA ASN A 73 15.66 -1.75 -22.60
C ASN A 73 16.20 -0.57 -21.77
N ALA A 74 15.35 0.27 -21.20
CA ALA A 74 15.76 1.34 -20.29
C ALA A 74 16.45 0.80 -19.02
N VAL A 75 15.96 -0.33 -18.46
CA VAL A 75 16.60 -1.00 -17.32
C VAL A 75 17.99 -1.54 -17.70
N ILE A 76 18.13 -2.19 -18.88
CA ILE A 76 19.42 -2.70 -19.37
C ILE A 76 20.41 -1.54 -19.53
N GLU A 77 20.01 -0.48 -20.19
CA GLU A 77 20.85 0.71 -20.39
C GLU A 77 21.27 1.35 -19.06
N ALA A 78 20.35 1.45 -18.09
CA ALA A 78 20.67 1.98 -16.77
C ALA A 78 21.64 1.06 -16.02
N ALA A 79 21.47 -0.26 -16.11
CA ALA A 79 22.34 -1.25 -15.45
C ALA A 79 23.78 -1.20 -15.95
N GLU A 80 24.02 -0.87 -17.23
CA GLU A 80 25.36 -0.70 -17.80
C GLU A 80 26.16 0.43 -17.15
N ARG A 81 25.47 1.41 -16.53
CA ARG A 81 26.12 2.53 -15.80
C ARG A 81 26.28 2.29 -14.31
N GLY A 82 25.81 1.16 -13.81
CA GLY A 82 25.82 0.77 -12.40
C GLY A 82 24.45 0.84 -11.74
N LEU A 83 24.25 0.01 -10.71
CA LEU A 83 22.95 -0.19 -10.05
C LEU A 83 22.80 0.55 -8.72
N SER A 84 23.90 1.04 -8.14
CA SER A 84 23.87 1.75 -6.84
C SER A 84 25.16 2.55 -6.66
N PHE A 85 25.02 3.78 -6.20
CA PHE A 85 26.17 4.69 -6.08
C PHE A 85 26.42 5.20 -4.66
N GLY A 86 25.48 5.03 -3.73
CA GLY A 86 25.57 5.66 -2.40
C GLY A 86 25.60 7.19 -2.44
N ALA A 87 25.13 7.80 -3.54
CA ALA A 87 25.12 9.23 -3.83
C ALA A 87 23.87 9.58 -4.64
N PRO A 88 23.41 10.85 -4.62
CA PRO A 88 22.28 11.29 -5.43
C PRO A 88 22.57 11.20 -6.92
N THR A 89 21.52 11.03 -7.71
CA THR A 89 21.59 10.89 -9.17
C THR A 89 20.67 11.89 -9.88
N GLU A 90 21.02 12.23 -11.12
CA GLU A 90 20.16 13.06 -11.99
C GLU A 90 18.78 12.42 -12.23
N MET A 91 18.73 11.08 -12.26
CA MET A 91 17.48 10.34 -12.49
C MET A 91 16.48 10.50 -11.34
N GLU A 92 16.97 10.64 -10.09
CA GLU A 92 16.09 10.93 -8.93
C GLU A 92 15.44 12.30 -9.06
N VAL A 93 16.17 13.30 -9.54
CA VAL A 93 15.64 14.66 -9.77
C VAL A 93 14.57 14.61 -10.86
N LYS A 94 14.88 14.00 -12.01
CA LYS A 94 13.91 13.84 -13.12
C LYS A 94 12.65 13.09 -12.71
N MET A 95 12.79 12.07 -11.87
CA MET A 95 11.63 11.33 -11.36
C MET A 95 10.79 12.20 -10.41
N ALA A 96 11.43 12.98 -9.54
CA ALA A 96 10.72 13.89 -8.64
C ALA A 96 9.99 14.98 -9.44
N GLU A 97 10.63 15.60 -10.43
CA GLU A 97 10.00 16.56 -11.35
C GLU A 97 8.77 15.97 -12.03
N LEU A 98 8.90 14.76 -12.59
CA LEU A 98 7.79 14.09 -13.26
C LEU A 98 6.62 13.78 -12.30
N VAL A 99 6.90 13.32 -11.09
CA VAL A 99 5.85 13.02 -10.10
C VAL A 99 5.14 14.30 -9.66
N THR A 100 5.87 15.38 -9.39
CA THR A 100 5.25 16.68 -9.00
C THR A 100 4.48 17.33 -10.13
N GLU A 101 4.87 17.10 -11.39
CA GLU A 101 4.10 17.53 -12.57
C GLU A 101 2.77 16.77 -12.71
N LEU A 102 2.80 15.44 -12.52
CA LEU A 102 1.65 14.56 -12.76
C LEU A 102 0.67 14.50 -11.59
N VAL A 103 1.15 14.73 -10.37
CA VAL A 103 0.34 14.71 -9.15
C VAL A 103 0.40 16.08 -8.48
N PRO A 104 -0.49 17.03 -8.85
CA PRO A 104 -0.38 18.45 -8.47
C PRO A 104 -0.43 18.74 -6.97
N THR A 105 -0.84 17.78 -6.15
CA THR A 105 -0.86 17.91 -4.69
C THR A 105 0.49 17.58 -4.04
N MET A 106 1.45 17.10 -4.82
CA MET A 106 2.79 16.76 -4.35
C MET A 106 3.79 17.88 -4.67
N ASP A 107 4.05 18.77 -3.72
CA ASP A 107 5.09 19.81 -3.85
C ASP A 107 6.51 19.23 -3.73
N MET A 108 6.66 18.14 -2.99
CA MET A 108 7.94 17.48 -2.72
C MET A 108 7.75 15.95 -2.68
N VAL A 109 8.74 15.23 -3.18
CA VAL A 109 8.72 13.76 -3.25
C VAL A 109 9.95 13.18 -2.56
N ARG A 110 9.72 12.12 -1.77
CA ARG A 110 10.78 11.27 -1.23
C ARG A 110 10.59 9.84 -1.69
N MET A 111 11.58 9.32 -2.40
CA MET A 111 11.60 7.93 -2.84
C MET A 111 11.99 6.99 -1.70
N VAL A 112 11.32 5.83 -1.65
CA VAL A 112 11.57 4.73 -0.72
C VAL A 112 11.52 3.41 -1.48
N ASN A 113 11.80 2.27 -0.82
CA ASN A 113 11.91 0.97 -1.50
C ASN A 113 10.61 0.15 -1.49
N SER A 114 9.62 0.55 -0.70
CA SER A 114 8.35 -0.20 -0.58
C SER A 114 7.20 0.68 -0.09
N GLY A 115 5.96 0.24 -0.34
CA GLY A 115 4.76 0.89 0.21
C GLY A 115 4.77 0.92 1.75
N THR A 116 5.31 -0.11 2.41
CA THR A 116 5.48 -0.11 3.88
C THR A 116 6.38 1.03 4.36
N GLU A 117 7.50 1.28 3.67
CA GLU A 117 8.39 2.39 4.02
C GLU A 117 7.73 3.75 3.75
N ALA A 118 6.94 3.86 2.68
CA ALA A 118 6.20 5.07 2.34
C ALA A 118 5.17 5.41 3.42
N THR A 119 4.27 4.47 3.72
CA THR A 119 3.21 4.67 4.73
C THR A 119 3.77 4.89 6.14
N MET A 120 4.79 4.13 6.52
CA MET A 120 5.51 4.34 7.79
C MET A 120 6.11 5.74 7.88
N SER A 121 6.69 6.24 6.79
CA SER A 121 7.29 7.57 6.74
C SER A 121 6.24 8.67 6.76
N ALA A 122 5.14 8.52 6.03
CA ALA A 122 4.02 9.46 6.02
C ALA A 122 3.37 9.58 7.41
N ILE A 123 3.11 8.45 8.08
CA ILE A 123 2.57 8.45 9.46
C ILE A 123 3.53 9.13 10.44
N ARG A 124 4.83 8.85 10.33
CA ARG A 124 5.84 9.50 11.18
C ARG A 124 5.88 11.01 10.95
N LEU A 125 5.78 11.44 9.71
CA LEU A 125 5.72 12.86 9.35
C LEU A 125 4.46 13.51 9.92
N ALA A 126 3.29 12.88 9.76
CA ALA A 126 2.03 13.38 10.30
C ALA A 126 2.06 13.51 11.83
N ARG A 127 2.62 12.51 12.54
CA ARG A 127 2.83 12.58 14.00
C ARG A 127 3.78 13.71 14.40
N GLY A 128 4.89 13.86 13.69
CA GLY A 128 5.86 14.94 13.95
C GLY A 128 5.28 16.32 13.70
N PHE A 129 4.46 16.47 12.66
CA PHE A 129 3.81 17.73 12.31
C PHE A 129 2.70 18.12 13.30
N THR A 130 1.85 17.18 13.69
CA THR A 130 0.71 17.45 14.58
C THR A 130 1.05 17.42 16.07
N GLY A 131 2.16 16.75 16.44
CA GLY A 131 2.49 16.45 17.84
C GLY A 131 1.55 15.44 18.50
N ARG A 132 0.79 14.66 17.71
CA ARG A 132 -0.23 13.70 18.16
C ARG A 132 0.19 12.28 17.87
N ASP A 133 -0.35 11.29 18.61
CA ASP A 133 0.09 9.90 18.54
C ASP A 133 -0.86 8.97 17.79
N LYS A 134 -2.18 9.20 17.89
CA LYS A 134 -3.19 8.27 17.37
C LYS A 134 -3.30 8.38 15.84
N ILE A 135 -3.64 7.27 15.21
CA ILE A 135 -3.95 7.20 13.78
C ILE A 135 -5.29 6.49 13.58
N ILE A 136 -6.02 6.87 12.56
CA ILE A 136 -7.21 6.17 12.09
C ILE A 136 -6.88 5.46 10.79
N LYS A 137 -7.28 4.19 10.67
CA LYS A 137 -7.27 3.40 9.45
C LYS A 137 -8.61 2.68 9.28
N PHE A 138 -8.83 2.03 8.13
CA PHE A 138 -10.09 1.36 7.83
C PHE A 138 -9.94 -0.15 7.77
N GLU A 139 -11.01 -0.87 8.16
CA GLU A 139 -11.11 -2.31 8.02
C GLU A 139 -10.98 -2.72 6.55
N GLY A 140 -10.27 -3.82 6.30
CA GLY A 140 -10.03 -4.32 4.96
C GLY A 140 -8.92 -3.60 4.18
N CYS A 141 -8.54 -2.38 4.57
CA CYS A 141 -7.40 -1.68 3.97
C CYS A 141 -6.07 -2.23 4.51
N TYR A 142 -5.07 -2.31 3.61
CA TYR A 142 -3.72 -2.74 3.93
C TYR A 142 -2.71 -1.66 3.56
N HIS A 143 -1.90 -1.26 4.52
CA HIS A 143 -0.94 -0.17 4.38
C HIS A 143 0.50 -0.60 4.68
N GLY A 144 0.84 -1.86 4.38
CA GLY A 144 2.15 -2.41 4.71
C GLY A 144 2.19 -3.02 6.12
N HIS A 145 3.39 -3.39 6.58
CA HIS A 145 3.58 -4.19 7.79
C HIS A 145 4.35 -3.47 8.90
N ALA A 146 4.27 -2.14 8.97
CA ALA A 146 4.72 -1.41 10.15
C ALA A 146 3.84 -1.76 11.36
N ASP A 147 4.42 -1.89 12.54
CA ASP A 147 3.73 -2.38 13.74
C ASP A 147 2.42 -1.65 14.05
N CYS A 148 2.39 -0.32 13.86
CA CYS A 148 1.18 0.47 14.06
C CYS A 148 0.08 0.19 13.03
N LEU A 149 0.37 -0.50 11.93
CA LEU A 149 -0.59 -0.84 10.87
C LEU A 149 -1.07 -2.29 10.94
N LEU A 150 -0.38 -3.14 11.70
CA LEU A 150 -0.75 -4.53 11.94
C LEU A 150 -1.76 -4.65 13.09
N VAL A 151 -2.87 -3.95 12.94
CA VAL A 151 -3.93 -3.84 13.94
C VAL A 151 -5.27 -4.10 13.26
N LYS A 152 -6.13 -4.89 13.90
CA LYS A 152 -7.51 -5.12 13.47
C LYS A 152 -8.49 -4.38 14.39
N ALA A 153 -9.72 -4.21 13.91
CA ALA A 153 -10.80 -3.66 14.71
C ALA A 153 -11.00 -4.47 16.00
N GLY A 154 -11.25 -3.77 17.08
CA GLY A 154 -11.75 -4.37 18.31
C GLY A 154 -13.27 -4.53 18.26
N SER A 155 -13.85 -5.20 19.26
CA SER A 155 -15.29 -5.51 19.33
C SER A 155 -16.18 -4.36 19.82
N GLY A 156 -15.83 -3.10 19.58
CA GLY A 156 -16.64 -1.93 19.96
C GLY A 156 -16.04 -0.61 19.48
N ALA A 157 -16.85 0.43 19.33
CA ALA A 157 -16.47 1.72 18.73
C ALA A 157 -15.27 2.42 19.39
N LEU A 158 -15.00 2.13 20.67
CA LEU A 158 -13.86 2.65 21.44
C LEU A 158 -12.84 1.57 21.79
N THR A 159 -12.91 0.40 21.18
CA THR A 159 -11.96 -0.67 21.51
C THR A 159 -10.59 -0.35 20.94
N LEU A 160 -9.62 -0.20 21.81
CA LEU A 160 -8.20 -0.10 21.47
C LEU A 160 -7.84 -1.24 20.49
N GLY A 161 -7.14 -0.90 19.43
CA GLY A 161 -6.74 -1.84 18.39
C GLY A 161 -6.07 -3.08 18.96
N GLN A 162 -6.47 -4.24 18.46
CA GLN A 162 -5.85 -5.51 18.82
C GLN A 162 -4.78 -5.85 17.78
N PRO A 163 -3.55 -6.23 18.20
CA PRO A 163 -2.55 -6.70 17.26
C PRO A 163 -3.10 -7.87 16.44
N ASN A 164 -2.89 -7.84 15.12
CA ASN A 164 -3.19 -8.98 14.26
C ASN A 164 -1.94 -9.85 13.99
N SER A 165 -0.82 -9.49 14.59
CA SER A 165 0.46 -10.22 14.52
C SER A 165 0.98 -10.43 15.94
N PRO A 166 1.40 -11.66 16.30
CA PRO A 166 1.84 -11.98 17.67
C PRO A 166 3.06 -11.18 18.15
N GLY A 167 3.87 -10.67 17.22
CA GLY A 167 5.07 -9.88 17.54
C GLY A 167 4.81 -8.39 17.78
N VAL A 168 3.60 -7.89 17.56
CA VAL A 168 3.27 -6.48 17.77
C VAL A 168 2.91 -6.21 19.23
N PRO A 169 3.67 -5.37 19.96
CA PRO A 169 3.34 -5.03 21.34
C PRO A 169 2.00 -4.28 21.43
N ALA A 170 1.20 -4.58 22.43
CA ALA A 170 -0.07 -3.89 22.67
C ALA A 170 0.08 -2.37 22.81
N ALA A 171 1.24 -1.90 23.32
CA ALA A 171 1.56 -0.48 23.42
C ALA A 171 1.60 0.24 22.05
N PHE A 172 1.97 -0.45 20.96
CA PHE A 172 1.92 0.10 19.61
C PHE A 172 0.50 0.08 19.05
N ALA A 173 -0.20 -1.04 19.25
CA ALA A 173 -1.57 -1.22 18.74
C ALA A 173 -2.58 -0.22 19.33
N LYS A 174 -2.42 0.19 20.59
CA LYS A 174 -3.35 1.11 21.28
C LYS A 174 -3.50 2.49 20.63
N HIS A 175 -2.54 2.90 19.80
CA HIS A 175 -2.56 4.19 19.11
C HIS A 175 -3.22 4.11 17.73
N THR A 176 -3.69 2.93 17.31
CA THR A 176 -4.33 2.73 16.02
C THR A 176 -5.80 2.42 16.21
N LEU A 177 -6.63 3.29 15.68
CA LEU A 177 -8.08 3.17 15.65
C LEU A 177 -8.49 2.63 14.29
N THR A 178 -9.26 1.54 14.28
CA THR A 178 -9.73 0.92 13.04
C THR A 178 -11.24 1.08 12.94
N LEU A 179 -11.70 1.72 11.86
CA LEU A 179 -13.10 2.02 11.61
C LEU A 179 -13.61 1.28 10.35
N PRO A 180 -14.92 1.08 10.19
CA PRO A 180 -15.48 0.54 8.97
C PRO A 180 -15.19 1.46 7.77
N PHE A 181 -14.82 0.87 6.63
CA PHE A 181 -14.68 1.61 5.39
C PHE A 181 -16.04 2.06 4.86
N ASN A 182 -16.11 3.26 4.27
CA ASN A 182 -17.37 3.87 3.81
C ASN A 182 -18.39 4.28 4.91
N ASP A 183 -17.96 4.35 6.17
CA ASP A 183 -18.79 4.83 7.27
C ASP A 183 -18.26 6.18 7.80
N ILE A 184 -18.70 7.27 7.18
CA ILE A 184 -18.27 8.63 7.58
C ILE A 184 -18.82 9.02 8.95
N ALA A 185 -19.99 8.49 9.35
CA ALA A 185 -20.57 8.78 10.65
C ALA A 185 -19.72 8.20 11.80
N ALA A 186 -19.14 7.00 11.60
CA ALA A 186 -18.20 6.42 12.55
C ALA A 186 -16.92 7.26 12.68
N VAL A 187 -16.44 7.87 11.59
CA VAL A 187 -15.27 8.77 11.62
C VAL A 187 -15.61 10.05 12.39
N GLU A 188 -16.75 10.67 12.11
CA GLU A 188 -17.22 11.88 12.80
C GLU A 188 -17.36 11.64 14.31
N GLN A 189 -18.01 10.55 14.69
CA GLN A 189 -18.12 10.18 16.09
C GLN A 189 -16.76 10.01 16.75
N MET A 190 -15.86 9.24 16.13
CA MET A 190 -14.52 9.00 16.68
C MET A 190 -13.73 10.29 16.85
N LEU A 191 -13.76 11.19 15.85
CA LEU A 191 -13.06 12.48 15.93
C LEU A 191 -13.68 13.42 16.98
N SER A 192 -14.99 13.35 17.23
CA SER A 192 -15.62 14.12 18.31
C SER A 192 -15.13 13.71 19.71
N GLU A 193 -14.76 12.44 19.87
CA GLU A 193 -14.31 11.88 21.14
C GLU A 193 -12.80 12.03 21.38
N VAL A 194 -11.98 11.78 20.35
CA VAL A 194 -10.51 11.70 20.48
C VAL A 194 -9.74 12.47 19.41
N GLY A 195 -10.39 13.31 18.62
CA GLY A 195 -9.78 14.00 17.47
C GLY A 195 -8.55 14.83 17.83
N GLN A 196 -8.47 15.36 19.05
CA GLN A 196 -7.32 16.12 19.55
C GLN A 196 -6.04 15.28 19.69
N ASP A 197 -6.17 13.95 19.75
CA ASP A 197 -5.04 13.01 19.85
C ASP A 197 -4.70 12.37 18.50
N VAL A 198 -5.53 12.56 17.45
CA VAL A 198 -5.37 11.93 16.14
C VAL A 198 -4.42 12.74 15.28
N ALA A 199 -3.31 12.12 14.87
CA ALA A 199 -2.32 12.70 13.97
C ALA A 199 -2.77 12.64 12.51
N CYS A 200 -3.29 11.50 12.10
CA CYS A 200 -3.70 11.30 10.71
C CYS A 200 -4.80 10.25 10.54
N ILE A 201 -5.48 10.36 9.41
CA ILE A 201 -6.33 9.31 8.83
C ILE A 201 -5.61 8.81 7.59
N ILE A 202 -5.37 7.49 7.50
CA ILE A 202 -4.82 6.84 6.31
C ILE A 202 -5.89 5.97 5.65
N VAL A 203 -6.05 6.10 4.34
CA VAL A 203 -7.07 5.39 3.56
C VAL A 203 -6.54 4.99 2.18
N GLU A 204 -6.88 3.79 1.71
CA GLU A 204 -6.84 3.47 0.29
C GLU A 204 -8.05 4.16 -0.36
N PRO A 205 -7.88 5.13 -1.29
CA PRO A 205 -9.04 5.84 -1.88
C PRO A 205 -9.99 4.90 -2.63
N VAL A 206 -9.46 3.84 -3.21
CA VAL A 206 -10.18 2.64 -3.64
C VAL A 206 -9.52 1.48 -2.94
N ALA A 207 -10.24 0.79 -2.07
CA ALA A 207 -9.67 -0.28 -1.28
C ALA A 207 -9.42 -1.53 -2.15
N GLY A 208 -8.17 -1.71 -2.57
CA GLY A 208 -7.76 -2.81 -3.44
C GLY A 208 -7.56 -4.13 -2.69
N ASN A 209 -7.18 -4.07 -1.42
CA ASN A 209 -6.86 -5.24 -0.62
C ASN A 209 -8.09 -6.02 -0.10
N MET A 210 -9.28 -5.43 -0.16
CA MET A 210 -10.54 -6.10 0.16
C MET A 210 -11.44 -6.30 -1.06
N ASN A 211 -10.85 -6.60 -2.21
CA ASN A 211 -11.54 -6.92 -3.46
C ASN A 211 -12.08 -5.71 -4.25
N CYS A 212 -11.29 -4.64 -4.38
CA CYS A 212 -11.58 -3.47 -5.19
C CYS A 212 -12.92 -2.78 -4.82
N VAL A 213 -12.99 -2.29 -3.60
CA VAL A 213 -14.17 -1.57 -3.09
C VAL A 213 -13.99 -0.06 -3.31
N PRO A 214 -14.80 0.59 -4.17
CA PRO A 214 -14.74 2.03 -4.34
C PRO A 214 -15.28 2.78 -3.10
N PRO A 215 -14.90 4.05 -2.93
CA PRO A 215 -15.49 4.89 -1.90
C PRO A 215 -16.97 5.15 -2.22
N ALA A 216 -17.81 5.14 -1.19
CA ALA A 216 -19.21 5.59 -1.32
C ALA A 216 -19.24 7.10 -1.65
N PRO A 217 -20.28 7.57 -2.36
CA PRO A 217 -20.43 9.00 -2.62
C PRO A 217 -20.35 9.83 -1.33
N GLY A 218 -19.49 10.85 -1.31
CA GLY A 218 -19.30 11.74 -0.16
C GLY A 218 -18.35 11.23 0.91
N PHE A 219 -17.82 9.99 0.81
CA PHE A 219 -16.92 9.45 1.84
C PHE A 219 -15.57 10.16 1.86
N LEU A 220 -14.89 10.29 0.72
CA LEU A 220 -13.58 10.95 0.65
C LEU A 220 -13.68 12.45 0.94
N GLU A 221 -14.71 13.12 0.42
CA GLU A 221 -15.00 14.53 0.70
C GLU A 221 -15.29 14.74 2.20
N GLY A 222 -16.03 13.82 2.81
CA GLY A 222 -16.29 13.82 4.25
C GLY A 222 -15.02 13.66 5.06
N LEU A 223 -14.11 12.74 4.68
CA LEU A 223 -12.80 12.59 5.32
C LEU A 223 -11.99 13.89 5.23
N ARG A 224 -11.96 14.54 4.06
CA ARG A 224 -11.23 15.81 3.90
C ARG A 224 -11.81 16.88 4.83
N SER A 225 -13.13 17.05 4.82
CA SER A 225 -13.81 18.04 5.67
C SER A 225 -13.56 17.82 7.15
N LEU A 226 -13.64 16.57 7.62
CA LEU A 226 -13.40 16.22 9.03
C LEU A 226 -11.92 16.43 9.41
N CYS A 227 -10.99 16.08 8.53
CA CYS A 227 -9.56 16.32 8.74
C CYS A 227 -9.28 17.82 8.89
N ASP A 228 -9.86 18.67 8.04
CA ASP A 228 -9.72 20.12 8.12
C ASP A 228 -10.27 20.68 9.44
N GLN A 229 -11.45 20.24 9.87
CA GLN A 229 -12.11 20.70 11.11
C GLN A 229 -11.30 20.34 12.37
N HIS A 230 -10.66 19.17 12.38
CA HIS A 230 -9.95 18.67 13.56
C HIS A 230 -8.42 18.86 13.49
N GLY A 231 -7.89 19.43 12.41
CA GLY A 231 -6.44 19.58 12.20
C GLY A 231 -5.73 18.24 12.14
N VAL A 232 -6.34 17.25 11.46
CA VAL A 232 -5.85 15.90 11.25
C VAL A 232 -5.27 15.79 9.83
N VAL A 233 -4.14 15.14 9.68
CA VAL A 233 -3.52 14.93 8.35
C VAL A 233 -4.24 13.82 7.60
N LEU A 234 -4.72 14.10 6.39
CA LEU A 234 -5.30 13.09 5.50
C LEU A 234 -4.22 12.47 4.62
N ILE A 235 -4.05 11.16 4.69
CA ILE A 235 -3.08 10.41 3.89
C ILE A 235 -3.84 9.50 2.92
N PHE A 236 -3.63 9.68 1.62
CA PHE A 236 -4.07 8.72 0.61
C PHE A 236 -2.95 7.71 0.35
N ASP A 237 -3.24 6.45 0.65
CA ASP A 237 -2.41 5.34 0.19
C ASP A 237 -2.79 5.01 -1.25
N GLU A 238 -2.00 5.55 -2.16
CA GLU A 238 -2.15 5.37 -3.60
C GLU A 238 -1.18 4.33 -4.18
N VAL A 239 -0.61 3.46 -3.36
CA VAL A 239 0.27 2.37 -3.81
C VAL A 239 -0.41 1.52 -4.90
N MET A 240 -1.72 1.33 -4.84
CA MET A 240 -2.47 0.61 -5.88
C MET A 240 -3.19 1.53 -6.87
N THR A 241 -3.58 2.72 -6.50
CA THR A 241 -4.41 3.62 -7.32
C THR A 241 -3.62 4.65 -8.08
N GLY A 242 -2.45 5.05 -7.58
CA GLY A 242 -1.56 6.03 -8.21
C GLY A 242 -1.17 5.60 -9.63
N PHE A 243 -1.29 6.52 -10.60
CA PHE A 243 -1.02 6.28 -12.02
C PHE A 243 -1.84 5.14 -12.66
N ARG A 244 -2.80 4.57 -11.92
CA ARG A 244 -3.65 3.46 -12.38
C ARG A 244 -5.07 3.94 -12.69
N VAL A 245 -5.75 4.55 -11.73
CA VAL A 245 -7.15 4.99 -11.91
C VAL A 245 -7.24 6.26 -12.74
N ALA A 246 -6.21 7.10 -12.66
CA ALA A 246 -5.98 8.28 -13.49
C ALA A 246 -4.50 8.62 -13.46
N LEU A 247 -4.02 9.51 -14.35
CA LEU A 247 -2.63 9.95 -14.41
C LEU A 247 -2.20 10.64 -13.10
N GLY A 248 -3.09 11.43 -12.49
CA GLY A 248 -2.87 12.06 -11.18
C GLY A 248 -3.41 11.24 -10.00
N GLY A 249 -3.62 9.92 -10.18
CA GLY A 249 -4.10 9.02 -9.14
C GLY A 249 -5.58 9.15 -8.80
N ALA A 250 -6.00 8.53 -7.69
CA ALA A 250 -7.37 8.59 -7.21
C ALA A 250 -7.76 10.00 -6.76
N GLN A 251 -6.83 10.77 -6.22
CA GLN A 251 -7.06 12.17 -5.85
C GLN A 251 -7.56 13.02 -7.03
N ALA A 252 -6.97 12.85 -8.21
CA ALA A 252 -7.43 13.52 -9.42
C ALA A 252 -8.77 12.96 -9.92
N HIS A 253 -8.99 11.64 -9.81
CA HIS A 253 -10.22 11.00 -10.24
C HIS A 253 -11.45 11.43 -9.41
N TYR A 254 -11.29 11.50 -8.09
CA TYR A 254 -12.36 11.87 -7.16
C TYR A 254 -12.41 13.37 -6.83
N GLY A 255 -11.41 14.15 -7.23
CA GLY A 255 -11.36 15.59 -6.95
C GLY A 255 -11.14 15.91 -5.46
N VAL A 256 -10.53 15.01 -4.70
CA VAL A 256 -10.24 15.20 -3.27
C VAL A 256 -8.73 15.28 -3.05
N THR A 257 -8.29 16.33 -2.38
CA THR A 257 -6.87 16.61 -2.13
C THR A 257 -6.46 16.13 -0.74
N PRO A 258 -5.60 15.09 -0.62
CA PRO A 258 -5.00 14.72 0.66
C PRO A 258 -3.86 15.69 1.03
N ASP A 259 -3.41 15.64 2.29
CA ASP A 259 -2.21 16.35 2.73
C ASP A 259 -0.93 15.60 2.37
N LEU A 260 -0.99 14.26 2.35
CA LEU A 260 0.09 13.37 1.96
C LEU A 260 -0.45 12.24 1.07
N SER A 261 0.39 11.78 0.14
CA SER A 261 0.13 10.58 -0.68
C SER A 261 1.33 9.64 -0.66
N THR A 262 1.06 8.34 -0.72
CA THR A 262 2.11 7.30 -0.76
C THR A 262 1.93 6.36 -1.95
#